data_cecd13f15f5056f1b9e6aceb70923faa
#
_entry.id   cecd13f15f5056f1b9e6aceb70923faa
#
_cell.length_a   1.000
_cell.length_b   1.000
_cell.length_c   1.000
_cell.angle_alpha   90.00
_cell.angle_beta   90.00
_cell.angle_gamma   90.00
#
_symmetry.space_group_name_H-M   'P 1'
#
loop_
_entity.id
_entity.type
_entity.pdbx_description
1 polymer ?
#
loop_
_entity_poly.entity_id
_entity_poly.type
_entity_poly.pdbx_seq_one_letter_code
_entity_poly.pdbx_strand_id
1 'polypeptide(L)'
;MNGPNAFLTTELDLTTDDGLKDYGTCTVTIFLLTVDQYRRNRDVIPNADDWWWLSTAFSTKSNGYESLARCVLTGGTLNGGYACYGGNGLRPACYLDSDLLISIEDDEATDDVTPEHAGEIIAALAEQFGGTFATEDQLTTALSFMLGTLRATREKEAAHE
;
A
#
# COMPACT_ATOMS: atom_id res chain seq x y z
N MET A 1 9.20 20.18 -18.65
CA MET A 1 9.78 18.83 -18.66
C MET A 1 9.09 18.10 -17.52
N ASN A 2 8.33 17.06 -17.81
CA ASN A 2 7.72 16.26 -16.75
C ASN A 2 8.88 15.51 -16.06
N GLY A 3 9.06 15.73 -14.77
CA GLY A 3 10.00 14.97 -13.96
C GLY A 3 9.68 13.46 -14.02
N PRO A 4 10.62 12.58 -13.67
CA PRO A 4 10.36 11.14 -13.63
C PRO A 4 9.16 10.88 -12.72
N ASN A 5 8.23 10.07 -13.21
CA ASN A 5 7.06 9.70 -12.44
C ASN A 5 7.52 8.76 -11.30
N ALA A 6 7.56 9.27 -10.08
CA ALA A 6 8.04 8.54 -8.90
C ALA A 6 7.22 7.26 -8.61
N PHE A 7 6.00 7.19 -9.12
CA PHE A 7 5.08 6.08 -8.90
C PHE A 7 4.93 5.22 -10.15
N LEU A 8 5.14 3.92 -9.98
CA LEU A 8 4.99 2.96 -11.06
C LEU A 8 3.54 2.51 -11.20
N THR A 9 3.08 2.49 -12.43
CA THR A 9 1.81 1.85 -12.78
C THR A 9 2.02 0.33 -12.79
N THR A 10 1.09 -0.41 -12.19
CA THR A 10 1.13 -1.87 -12.13
C THR A 10 -0.20 -2.48 -12.54
N GLU A 11 -0.18 -3.73 -12.95
CA GLU A 11 -1.38 -4.54 -13.15
C GLU A 11 -1.68 -5.30 -11.85
N LEU A 12 -2.87 -5.08 -11.31
CA LEU A 12 -3.38 -5.75 -10.12
C LEU A 12 -4.27 -6.92 -10.56
N ASP A 13 -3.92 -8.13 -10.15
CA ASP A 13 -4.75 -9.32 -10.33
C ASP A 13 -5.91 -9.29 -9.31
N LEU A 14 -7.14 -9.32 -9.82
CA LEU A 14 -8.37 -9.30 -9.02
C LEU A 14 -8.95 -10.70 -8.80
N THR A 15 -8.13 -11.74 -8.94
CA THR A 15 -8.50 -13.11 -8.55
C THR A 15 -9.01 -13.10 -7.10
N THR A 16 -10.17 -13.69 -6.90
CA THR A 16 -10.81 -13.76 -5.57
C THR A 16 -10.05 -14.69 -4.63
N ASP A 17 -10.35 -14.61 -3.33
CA ASP A 17 -9.66 -15.46 -2.33
C ASP A 17 -9.91 -16.96 -2.51
N ASP A 18 -11.04 -17.33 -3.12
CA ASP A 18 -11.37 -18.72 -3.52
C ASP A 18 -10.90 -19.09 -4.93
N GLY A 19 -10.15 -18.21 -5.61
CA GLY A 19 -9.46 -18.48 -6.86
C GLY A 19 -10.27 -18.23 -8.14
N LEU A 20 -11.46 -17.63 -8.05
CA LEU A 20 -12.24 -17.26 -9.24
C LEU A 20 -11.66 -16.02 -9.91
N LYS A 21 -11.69 -15.97 -11.25
CA LYS A 21 -11.04 -14.92 -12.06
C LYS A 21 -12.02 -14.00 -12.78
N ASP A 22 -13.29 -13.98 -12.38
CA ASP A 22 -14.36 -13.24 -13.05
C ASP A 22 -14.10 -11.72 -13.10
N TYR A 23 -13.30 -11.17 -12.18
CA TYR A 23 -12.97 -9.74 -12.12
C TYR A 23 -11.75 -9.35 -12.95
N GLY A 24 -10.97 -10.34 -13.45
CA GLY A 24 -9.82 -10.11 -14.32
C GLY A 24 -8.68 -9.35 -13.63
N THR A 25 -8.17 -8.33 -14.31
CA THR A 25 -7.08 -7.46 -13.83
C THR A 25 -7.44 -5.99 -13.98
N CYS A 26 -6.77 -5.11 -13.24
CA CYS A 26 -6.85 -3.67 -13.45
C CYS A 26 -5.48 -3.00 -13.36
N THR A 27 -5.27 -1.96 -14.17
CA THR A 27 -4.05 -1.16 -14.16
C THR A 27 -4.22 -0.01 -13.18
N VAL A 28 -3.32 0.09 -12.21
CA VAL A 28 -3.39 1.02 -11.09
C VAL A 28 -2.03 1.59 -10.74
N THR A 29 -1.99 2.77 -10.15
CA THR A 29 -0.79 3.38 -9.55
C THR A 29 -0.84 3.31 -8.04
N ILE A 30 -2.03 3.50 -7.46
CA ILE A 30 -2.30 3.31 -6.04
C ILE A 30 -3.39 2.26 -5.89
N PHE A 31 -3.20 1.37 -4.93
CA PHE A 31 -4.08 0.24 -4.71
C PHE A 31 -4.16 -0.12 -3.23
N LEU A 32 -5.11 -0.97 -2.88
CA LEU A 32 -5.10 -1.70 -1.61
C LEU A 32 -4.36 -3.02 -1.84
N LEU A 33 -3.61 -3.49 -0.86
CA LEU A 33 -2.93 -4.78 -0.97
C LEU A 33 -3.91 -5.90 -1.28
N THR A 34 -3.49 -6.84 -2.11
CA THR A 34 -4.21 -8.11 -2.24
C THR A 34 -3.96 -9.00 -1.01
N VAL A 35 -4.79 -10.00 -0.81
CA VAL A 35 -4.58 -11.02 0.25
C VAL A 35 -3.19 -11.67 0.11
N ASP A 36 -2.76 -11.96 -1.12
CA ASP A 36 -1.46 -12.58 -1.36
C ASP A 36 -0.29 -11.65 -1.08
N GLN A 37 -0.40 -10.37 -1.42
CA GLN A 37 0.60 -9.37 -1.06
C GLN A 37 0.66 -9.20 0.46
N TYR A 38 -0.48 -9.15 1.14
CA TYR A 38 -0.54 -9.10 2.60
C TYR A 38 0.12 -10.32 3.25
N ARG A 39 -0.21 -11.53 2.80
CA ARG A 39 0.36 -12.79 3.34
C ARG A 39 1.88 -12.83 3.18
N ARG A 40 2.41 -12.43 2.01
CA ARG A 40 3.85 -12.43 1.74
C ARG A 40 4.64 -11.44 2.59
N ASN A 41 4.01 -10.34 2.97
CA ASN A 41 4.66 -9.25 3.70
C ASN A 41 4.12 -9.12 5.14
N ARG A 42 3.47 -10.17 5.66
CA ARG A 42 2.79 -10.12 6.97
C ARG A 42 3.74 -9.78 8.11
N ASP A 43 4.96 -10.22 8.04
CA ASP A 43 6.02 -10.02 9.05
C ASP A 43 6.50 -8.57 9.16
N VAL A 44 6.37 -7.78 8.07
CA VAL A 44 6.79 -6.37 8.02
C VAL A 44 5.62 -5.39 8.06
N ILE A 45 4.39 -5.85 7.85
CA ILE A 45 3.19 -5.00 7.91
C ILE A 45 2.70 -4.94 9.36
N PRO A 46 2.78 -3.77 10.05
CA PRO A 46 2.29 -3.64 11.41
C PRO A 46 0.78 -3.78 11.47
N ASN A 47 0.28 -4.27 12.61
CA ASN A 47 -1.14 -4.25 12.90
C ASN A 47 -1.64 -2.80 12.97
N ALA A 48 -2.91 -2.59 12.62
CA ALA A 48 -3.59 -1.31 12.76
C ALA A 48 -4.59 -1.36 13.93
N ASP A 49 -4.96 -0.19 14.44
CA ASP A 49 -5.92 -0.08 15.55
C ASP A 49 -7.35 -0.39 15.10
N ASP A 50 -7.63 -0.23 13.79
CA ASP A 50 -8.91 -0.55 13.17
C ASP A 50 -8.77 -1.60 12.08
N TRP A 51 -9.90 -2.22 11.72
CA TRP A 51 -9.99 -3.10 10.55
C TRP A 51 -9.76 -2.30 9.28
N TRP A 52 -9.15 -2.91 8.27
CA TRP A 52 -8.89 -2.25 7.00
C TRP A 52 -9.07 -3.19 5.81
N TRP A 53 -9.49 -2.61 4.68
CA TRP A 53 -9.83 -3.33 3.47
C TRP A 53 -8.61 -3.77 2.68
N LEU A 54 -8.73 -4.95 2.05
CA LEU A 54 -7.86 -5.43 0.97
C LEU A 54 -8.60 -5.31 -0.36
N SER A 55 -7.88 -5.36 -1.47
CA SER A 55 -8.46 -5.34 -2.82
C SER A 55 -9.05 -6.68 -3.25
N THR A 56 -8.74 -7.78 -2.55
CA THR A 56 -9.21 -9.11 -2.89
C THR A 56 -10.67 -9.29 -2.47
N ALA A 57 -11.54 -9.61 -3.42
CA ALA A 57 -12.91 -10.01 -3.15
C ALA A 57 -12.94 -11.38 -2.45
N PHE A 58 -13.97 -11.62 -1.65
CA PHE A 58 -14.18 -12.91 -1.00
C PHE A 58 -14.47 -14.00 -2.04
N SER A 59 -15.39 -13.71 -2.95
CA SER A 59 -15.78 -14.54 -4.09
C SER A 59 -16.46 -13.67 -5.15
N THR A 60 -17.09 -14.29 -6.16
CA THR A 60 -17.77 -13.60 -7.25
C THR A 60 -19.29 -13.77 -7.17
N LYS A 61 -19.98 -13.08 -8.08
CA LYS A 61 -21.44 -13.21 -8.24
C LYS A 61 -21.84 -14.63 -8.61
N SER A 62 -21.05 -15.32 -9.39
CA SER A 62 -21.30 -16.72 -9.79
C SER A 62 -21.46 -17.63 -8.57
N ASN A 63 -20.82 -17.27 -7.46
CA ASN A 63 -20.85 -18.01 -6.20
C ASN A 63 -21.75 -17.37 -5.13
N GLY A 64 -22.42 -16.24 -5.46
CA GLY A 64 -23.38 -15.56 -4.59
C GLY A 64 -22.78 -14.70 -3.47
N TYR A 65 -21.50 -14.31 -3.60
CA TYR A 65 -20.76 -13.55 -2.58
C TYR A 65 -20.13 -12.25 -3.12
N GLU A 66 -20.69 -11.66 -4.16
CA GLU A 66 -20.19 -10.45 -4.82
C GLU A 66 -20.17 -9.21 -3.92
N SER A 67 -20.89 -9.25 -2.82
CA SER A 67 -20.94 -8.14 -1.86
C SER A 67 -19.88 -8.20 -0.78
N LEU A 68 -19.04 -9.28 -0.74
CA LEU A 68 -18.02 -9.46 0.28
C LEU A 68 -16.62 -9.20 -0.24
N ALA A 69 -15.84 -8.46 0.54
CA ALA A 69 -14.40 -8.24 0.31
C ALA A 69 -13.58 -8.74 1.51
N ARG A 70 -12.30 -8.96 1.29
CA ARG A 70 -11.37 -9.32 2.35
C ARG A 70 -10.92 -8.09 3.12
N CYS A 71 -10.73 -8.26 4.43
CA CYS A 71 -10.20 -7.25 5.32
C CYS A 71 -9.25 -7.87 6.34
N VAL A 72 -8.47 -7.02 6.98
CA VAL A 72 -7.55 -7.38 8.07
C VAL A 72 -8.11 -6.81 9.37
N LEU A 73 -8.17 -7.63 10.41
CA LEU A 73 -8.57 -7.23 11.76
C LEU A 73 -7.41 -6.58 12.51
N THR A 74 -7.68 -5.96 13.65
CA THR A 74 -6.67 -5.30 14.52
C THR A 74 -5.52 -6.22 14.93
N GLY A 75 -5.78 -7.51 15.10
CA GLY A 75 -4.75 -8.54 15.39
C GLY A 75 -4.00 -9.06 14.16
N GLY A 76 -4.27 -8.52 12.96
CA GLY A 76 -3.66 -8.97 11.71
C GLY A 76 -4.28 -10.24 11.11
N THR A 77 -5.38 -10.73 11.65
CA THR A 77 -6.13 -11.88 11.12
C THR A 77 -6.94 -11.47 9.90
N LEU A 78 -6.93 -12.30 8.85
CA LEU A 78 -7.79 -12.12 7.67
C LEU A 78 -9.25 -12.44 8.01
N ASN A 79 -10.16 -11.61 7.52
CA ASN A 79 -11.60 -11.80 7.64
C ASN A 79 -12.29 -11.37 6.33
N GLY A 80 -13.61 -11.51 6.27
CA GLY A 80 -14.47 -10.99 5.20
C GLY A 80 -15.54 -10.06 5.76
N GLY A 81 -15.89 -9.04 5.00
CA GLY A 81 -16.92 -8.09 5.35
C GLY A 81 -17.69 -7.62 4.14
N TYR A 82 -18.89 -7.08 4.36
CA TYR A 82 -19.66 -6.44 3.28
C TYR A 82 -18.93 -5.20 2.77
N ALA A 83 -18.62 -5.16 1.48
CA ALA A 83 -17.87 -4.08 0.84
C ALA A 83 -18.54 -2.69 0.99
N CYS A 84 -19.83 -2.67 1.24
CA CYS A 84 -20.58 -1.43 1.51
C CYS A 84 -20.43 -0.91 2.95
N TYR A 85 -19.75 -1.64 3.84
CA TYR A 85 -19.54 -1.21 5.21
C TYR A 85 -18.45 -0.13 5.28
N GLY A 86 -18.82 1.09 5.65
CA GLY A 86 -17.95 2.25 5.67
C GLY A 86 -17.09 2.41 6.94
N GLY A 87 -17.14 1.44 7.87
CA GLY A 87 -16.42 1.52 9.14
C GLY A 87 -14.99 1.01 9.10
N ASN A 88 -14.55 0.36 8.02
CA ASN A 88 -13.18 -0.14 7.89
C ASN A 88 -12.27 0.93 7.27
N GLY A 89 -11.02 0.98 7.74
CA GLY A 89 -9.99 1.86 7.20
C GLY A 89 -9.51 1.45 5.80
N LEU A 90 -8.79 2.37 5.15
CA LEU A 90 -8.06 2.12 3.90
C LEU A 90 -6.57 2.27 4.18
N ARG A 91 -5.76 1.34 3.65
CA ARG A 91 -4.29 1.39 3.68
C ARG A 91 -3.77 1.35 2.25
N PRO A 92 -3.61 2.51 1.60
CA PRO A 92 -3.09 2.59 0.24
C PRO A 92 -1.67 2.07 0.14
N ALA A 93 -1.34 1.46 -0.98
CA ALA A 93 -0.01 1.01 -1.35
C ALA A 93 0.31 1.47 -2.77
N CYS A 94 1.60 1.64 -3.08
CA CYS A 94 2.10 1.96 -4.41
C CYS A 94 3.49 1.32 -4.61
N TYR A 95 3.92 1.22 -5.86
CA TYR A 95 5.32 0.92 -6.19
C TYR A 95 6.03 2.21 -6.54
N LEU A 96 7.24 2.38 -5.98
CA LEU A 96 8.13 3.49 -6.30
C LEU A 96 9.15 3.05 -7.34
N ASP A 97 9.58 3.99 -8.18
CA ASP A 97 10.69 3.75 -9.09
C ASP A 97 11.98 3.55 -8.28
N SER A 98 12.74 2.49 -8.60
CA SER A 98 14.01 2.18 -7.93
C SER A 98 15.05 3.28 -8.09
N ASP A 99 15.03 4.00 -9.21
CA ASP A 99 15.97 5.09 -9.46
C ASP A 99 15.75 6.27 -8.50
N LEU A 100 14.52 6.43 -7.98
CA LEU A 100 14.22 7.41 -6.95
C LEU A 100 14.89 7.07 -5.61
N LEU A 101 15.06 5.77 -5.33
CA LEU A 101 15.68 5.28 -4.08
C LEU A 101 17.20 5.47 -4.09
N ILE A 102 17.83 5.41 -5.27
CA ILE A 102 19.27 5.60 -5.45
C ILE A 102 19.67 7.06 -5.23
N SER A 103 18.82 8.02 -5.64
CA SER A 103 19.10 9.44 -5.46
C SER A 103 19.10 9.92 -3.99
N ILE A 104 18.64 9.10 -3.06
CA ILE A 104 18.69 9.37 -1.61
C ILE A 104 20.02 8.89 -0.99
N GLU A 105 20.77 8.03 -1.70
CA GLU A 105 22.02 7.45 -1.19
C GLU A 105 23.27 8.33 -1.44
N ASP A 106 23.21 9.31 -2.36
CA ASP A 106 24.36 10.17 -2.72
C ASP A 106 24.52 11.40 -1.81
N ASP A 107 23.54 11.76 -1.01
CA ASP A 107 23.71 12.75 0.06
C ASP A 107 23.99 12.01 1.38
N GLU A 108 25.20 12.20 1.91
CA GLU A 108 25.74 11.65 3.17
C GLU A 108 24.62 11.26 4.15
N ALA A 109 24.48 9.93 4.38
CA ALA A 109 23.45 9.35 5.24
C ALA A 109 23.44 10.01 6.63
N THR A 110 22.74 11.10 6.75
CA THR A 110 22.21 11.54 8.03
C THR A 110 20.94 10.74 8.28
N ASP A 111 20.89 10.01 9.38
CA ASP A 111 19.76 9.18 9.85
C ASP A 111 18.46 9.97 10.07
N ASP A 112 18.39 11.21 9.64
CA ASP A 112 17.27 12.12 9.77
C ASP A 112 16.69 12.44 8.38
N VAL A 113 15.54 11.83 8.06
CA VAL A 113 14.64 12.40 7.05
C VAL A 113 14.22 13.76 7.59
N THR A 114 14.87 14.83 7.09
CA THR A 114 14.54 16.17 7.57
C THR A 114 13.06 16.47 7.26
N PRO A 115 12.38 17.26 8.11
CA PRO A 115 11.00 17.70 7.87
C PRO A 115 10.79 18.34 6.50
N GLU A 116 11.84 18.92 5.90
CA GLU A 116 11.81 19.51 4.55
C GLU A 116 11.62 18.46 3.45
N HIS A 117 12.37 17.35 3.47
CA HIS A 117 12.21 16.26 2.49
C HIS A 117 10.86 15.55 2.63
N ALA A 118 10.39 15.35 3.84
CA ALA A 118 9.04 14.83 4.07
C ALA A 118 7.99 15.78 3.48
N GLY A 119 8.17 17.08 3.63
CA GLY A 119 7.29 18.12 3.06
C GLY A 119 7.25 18.11 1.54
N GLU A 120 8.38 17.90 0.86
CA GLU A 120 8.45 17.82 -0.61
C GLU A 120 7.74 16.57 -1.16
N ILE A 121 7.94 15.43 -0.52
CA ILE A 121 7.24 14.18 -0.87
C ILE A 121 5.72 14.34 -0.64
N ILE A 122 5.32 14.96 0.45
CA ILE A 122 3.93 15.28 0.78
C ILE A 122 3.32 16.22 -0.27
N ALA A 123 4.03 17.27 -0.67
CA ALA A 123 3.58 18.22 -1.67
C ALA A 123 3.41 17.56 -3.05
N ALA A 124 4.35 16.71 -3.46
CA ALA A 124 4.27 15.96 -4.71
C ALA A 124 3.09 14.98 -4.72
N LEU A 125 2.83 14.31 -3.61
CA LEU A 125 1.65 13.44 -3.42
C LEU A 125 0.35 14.26 -3.49
N ALA A 126 0.27 15.40 -2.80
CA ALA A 126 -0.92 16.25 -2.79
C ALA A 126 -1.21 16.84 -4.18
N GLU A 127 -0.20 17.25 -4.95
CA GLU A 127 -0.34 17.76 -6.30
C GLU A 127 -0.87 16.69 -7.27
N GLN A 128 -0.37 15.46 -7.15
CA GLN A 128 -0.76 14.36 -8.04
C GLN A 128 -2.19 13.85 -7.74
N PHE A 129 -2.66 13.96 -6.51
CA PHE A 129 -3.96 13.42 -6.08
C PHE A 129 -5.04 14.47 -5.84
N GLY A 130 -4.81 15.71 -6.29
CA GLY A 130 -5.82 16.78 -6.25
C GLY A 130 -6.27 17.17 -4.83
N GLY A 131 -5.40 17.02 -3.83
CA GLY A 131 -5.64 17.52 -2.48
C GLY A 131 -6.64 16.72 -1.64
N THR A 132 -6.92 15.48 -1.96
CA THR A 132 -7.95 14.65 -1.28
C THR A 132 -7.45 13.86 -0.07
N PHE A 133 -6.27 14.15 0.47
CA PHE A 133 -5.86 13.57 1.75
C PHE A 133 -6.51 14.32 2.91
N ALA A 134 -7.25 13.60 3.75
CA ALA A 134 -8.13 14.18 4.74
C ALA A 134 -7.39 14.83 5.93
N THR A 135 -6.15 14.42 6.26
CA THR A 135 -5.33 15.04 7.34
C THR A 135 -3.84 14.78 7.15
N GLU A 136 -3.00 15.72 7.68
CA GLU A 136 -1.54 15.62 7.74
C GLU A 136 -1.08 14.36 8.50
N ASP A 137 -1.79 13.94 9.54
CA ASP A 137 -1.50 12.73 10.32
C ASP A 137 -1.65 11.45 9.50
N GLN A 138 -2.64 11.36 8.63
CA GLN A 138 -2.85 10.19 7.77
C GLN A 138 -1.73 10.05 6.73
N LEU A 139 -1.25 11.17 6.22
CA LEU A 139 -0.16 11.21 5.27
C LEU A 139 1.17 10.86 5.94
N THR A 140 1.45 11.42 7.11
CA THR A 140 2.63 11.12 7.94
C THR A 140 2.68 9.64 8.32
N THR A 141 1.53 9.05 8.66
CA THR A 141 1.41 7.63 8.97
C THR A 141 1.72 6.76 7.74
N ALA A 142 1.21 7.12 6.57
CA ALA A 142 1.46 6.40 5.31
C ALA A 142 2.94 6.46 4.90
N LEU A 143 3.59 7.61 5.03
CA LEU A 143 5.01 7.80 4.74
C LEU A 143 5.90 7.03 5.72
N SER A 144 5.61 7.08 7.01
CA SER A 144 6.35 6.34 8.04
C SER A 144 6.27 4.83 7.81
N PHE A 145 5.13 4.34 7.34
CA PHE A 145 4.95 2.95 6.96
C PHE A 145 5.79 2.56 5.74
N MET A 146 5.79 3.37 4.68
CA MET A 146 6.58 3.12 3.47
C MET A 146 8.09 3.09 3.79
N LEU A 147 8.59 4.03 4.59
CA LEU A 147 9.98 4.06 5.02
C LEU A 147 10.36 2.85 5.89
N GLY A 148 9.48 2.42 6.79
CA GLY A 148 9.69 1.22 7.61
C GLY A 148 9.79 -0.06 6.78
N THR A 149 8.97 -0.19 5.74
CA THR A 149 9.01 -1.34 4.82
C THR A 149 10.30 -1.38 4.01
N LEU A 150 10.77 -0.23 3.52
CA LEU A 150 12.04 -0.12 2.79
C LEU A 150 13.24 -0.51 3.66
N ARG A 151 13.29 -0.05 4.91
CA ARG A 151 14.36 -0.43 5.87
C ARG A 151 14.39 -1.94 6.12
N ALA A 152 13.26 -2.57 6.35
CA ALA A 152 13.17 -4.01 6.59
C ALA A 152 13.61 -4.85 5.37
N THR A 153 13.34 -4.39 4.15
CA THR A 153 13.79 -5.07 2.92
C THR A 153 15.32 -4.99 2.80
N ARG A 154 15.91 -3.82 3.03
CA ARG A 154 17.36 -3.59 2.97
C ARG A 154 18.12 -4.43 4.02
N GLU A 155 17.63 -4.53 5.25
CA GLU A 155 18.23 -5.35 6.30
C GLU A 155 18.22 -6.84 5.94
N LYS A 156 17.18 -7.32 5.25
CA LYS A 156 17.12 -8.70 4.76
C LYS A 156 18.10 -8.98 3.63
N GLU A 157 18.28 -8.04 2.71
CA GLU A 157 19.26 -8.15 1.62
C GLU A 157 20.71 -8.14 2.15
N ALA A 158 21.02 -7.23 3.05
CA ALA A 158 22.34 -7.16 3.70
C ALA A 158 22.69 -8.38 4.58
N ALA A 159 21.70 -9.13 5.05
CA ALA A 159 21.91 -10.35 5.83
C ALA A 159 22.12 -11.61 4.95
N HIS A 160 21.95 -11.50 3.63
CA HIS A 160 22.14 -12.59 2.67
C HIS A 160 23.42 -12.46 1.83
N GLU A 161 24.21 -11.39 2.00
CA GLU A 161 25.59 -11.24 1.50
C GLU A 161 26.62 -11.67 2.57
#